data_7e805b2af5173b67d38444b1534dda95
#
_entry.id   7e805b2af5173b67d38444b1534dda95
#
_cell.length_a   1.000
_cell.length_b   1.000
_cell.length_c   1.000
_cell.angle_alpha   90.00
_cell.angle_beta   90.00
_cell.angle_gamma   90.00
#
_symmetry.space_group_name_H-M   'P 1'
#
loop_
_entity.id
_entity.type
_entity.pdbx_description
1 polymer ?
#
loop_
_entity_poly.entity_id
_entity_poly.type
_entity_poly.pdbx_seq_one_letter_code
_entity_poly.pdbx_strand_id
1 'polypeptide(L)'
;MKTTELIAKIKNGELDEQLARVYVTESEVEKQKERYIETIETFIETFGEDRDVIVCSAPGRTEVCGNHTDHNNGKVLAASVNLDAIAVASINNDNTVRVKSKGHAMNVVELNNLEPDESMFGKSTSMVKGVVSGLSEWGYKIGGFDACTTSDVMGGSGLSSSAAFEVLIATCISALFNDETIDAVTLGKVAQYSENKFFGKPCGLLDQMTSAVGTFVTIDFKSTSEPVIKKINVDFNSFGYSLCIVDTGGSHSDLTDDYAAVRSEMESVAKAVTERIKIYIDFFNNRL
;
A
#
# COMPACT_ATOMS: atom_id res chain seq x y z
N MET A 1 -10.19 -13.76 16.54
CA MET A 1 -11.61 -14.23 16.51
C MET A 1 -11.70 -15.43 15.56
N LYS A 2 -12.53 -16.41 15.87
CA LYS A 2 -12.70 -17.59 14.99
C LYS A 2 -13.39 -17.22 13.67
N THR A 3 -13.03 -17.89 12.58
CA THR A 3 -13.62 -17.64 11.24
C THR A 3 -15.14 -17.79 11.25
N THR A 4 -15.66 -18.84 11.89
CA THR A 4 -17.10 -19.08 11.99
C THR A 4 -17.84 -18.02 12.80
N GLU A 5 -17.25 -17.54 13.88
CA GLU A 5 -17.78 -16.43 14.70
C GLU A 5 -17.80 -15.12 13.91
N LEU A 6 -16.74 -14.84 13.16
CA LEU A 6 -16.64 -13.63 12.34
C LEU A 6 -17.70 -13.60 11.24
N ILE A 7 -17.92 -14.72 10.53
CA ILE A 7 -19.01 -14.85 9.54
C ILE A 7 -20.37 -14.59 10.19
N ALA A 8 -20.61 -15.17 11.38
CA ALA A 8 -21.88 -14.97 12.08
C ALA A 8 -22.09 -13.48 12.43
N LYS A 9 -21.09 -12.79 12.94
CA LYS A 9 -21.15 -11.34 13.25
C LYS A 9 -21.44 -10.48 12.02
N ILE A 10 -20.78 -10.78 10.89
CA ILE A 10 -21.04 -10.06 9.63
C ILE A 10 -22.50 -10.29 9.19
N LYS A 11 -22.96 -11.54 9.17
CA LYS A 11 -24.34 -11.89 8.77
C LYS A 11 -25.40 -11.25 9.67
N ASN A 12 -25.12 -11.13 10.97
CA ASN A 12 -26.06 -10.56 11.94
C ASN A 12 -26.04 -9.02 11.96
N GLY A 13 -25.19 -8.37 11.13
CA GLY A 13 -25.10 -6.91 11.07
C GLY A 13 -24.32 -6.26 12.21
N GLU A 14 -23.60 -7.04 13.03
CA GLU A 14 -22.82 -6.50 14.15
C GLU A 14 -21.65 -5.62 13.72
N LEU A 15 -21.23 -5.72 12.44
CA LEU A 15 -20.14 -4.95 11.84
C LEU A 15 -20.61 -3.89 10.83
N ASP A 16 -21.91 -3.71 10.65
CA ASP A 16 -22.48 -2.81 9.63
C ASP A 16 -22.03 -1.35 9.82
N GLU A 17 -22.00 -0.86 11.06
CA GLU A 17 -21.52 0.50 11.37
C GLU A 17 -20.04 0.68 11.01
N GLN A 18 -19.20 -0.31 11.29
CA GLN A 18 -17.78 -0.27 10.93
C GLN A 18 -17.58 -0.29 9.42
N LEU A 19 -18.32 -1.15 8.71
CA LEU A 19 -18.29 -1.20 7.25
C LEU A 19 -18.78 0.12 6.64
N ALA A 20 -19.85 0.71 7.14
CA ALA A 20 -20.35 2.00 6.69
C ALA A 20 -19.33 3.13 6.87
N ARG A 21 -18.54 3.10 7.94
CA ARG A 21 -17.43 4.06 8.14
C ARG A 21 -16.30 3.90 7.12
N VAL A 22 -15.97 2.66 6.77
CA VAL A 22 -14.89 2.36 5.83
C VAL A 22 -15.32 2.69 4.40
N TYR A 23 -16.53 2.31 4.01
CA TYR A 23 -17.01 2.43 2.63
C TYR A 23 -17.91 3.64 2.38
N VAL A 24 -18.09 4.48 3.39
CA VAL A 24 -18.72 5.82 3.32
C VAL A 24 -20.22 5.82 3.03
N THR A 25 -20.78 4.76 2.44
CA THR A 25 -22.20 4.69 2.07
C THR A 25 -22.86 3.42 2.62
N GLU A 26 -24.07 3.56 3.14
CA GLU A 26 -24.87 2.42 3.62
C GLU A 26 -25.22 1.43 2.48
N SER A 27 -25.35 1.92 1.26
CA SER A 27 -25.64 1.08 0.09
C SER A 27 -24.51 0.10 -0.26
N GLU A 28 -23.27 0.40 0.12
CA GLU A 28 -22.13 -0.49 -0.10
C GLU A 28 -22.00 -1.57 0.96
N VAL A 29 -22.64 -1.41 2.15
CA VAL A 29 -22.47 -2.33 3.29
C VAL A 29 -22.79 -3.78 2.90
N GLU A 30 -23.94 -4.04 2.26
CA GLU A 30 -24.32 -5.41 1.90
C GLU A 30 -23.34 -6.05 0.91
N LYS A 31 -22.93 -5.31 -0.11
CA LYS A 31 -21.92 -5.78 -1.06
C LYS A 31 -20.59 -6.09 -0.36
N GLN A 32 -20.18 -5.26 0.58
CA GLN A 32 -18.93 -5.48 1.31
C GLN A 32 -19.07 -6.67 2.30
N LYS A 33 -20.22 -6.85 2.95
CA LYS A 33 -20.47 -8.05 3.77
C LYS A 33 -20.28 -9.32 2.95
N GLU A 34 -20.85 -9.39 1.75
CA GLU A 34 -20.69 -10.54 0.85
C GLU A 34 -19.21 -10.76 0.51
N ARG A 35 -18.48 -9.70 0.16
CA ARG A 35 -17.04 -9.75 -0.18
C ARG A 35 -16.20 -10.24 1.00
N TYR A 36 -16.45 -9.75 2.22
CA TYR A 36 -15.74 -10.20 3.42
C TYR A 36 -16.04 -11.66 3.73
N ILE A 37 -17.31 -12.09 3.65
CA ILE A 37 -17.70 -13.48 3.87
C ILE A 37 -17.02 -14.39 2.84
N GLU A 38 -17.07 -14.05 1.55
CA GLU A 38 -16.41 -14.81 0.48
C GLU A 38 -14.90 -14.96 0.74
N THR A 39 -14.25 -13.89 1.22
CA THR A 39 -12.82 -13.92 1.53
C THR A 39 -12.53 -14.83 2.73
N ILE A 40 -13.39 -14.83 3.77
CA ILE A 40 -13.26 -15.72 4.93
C ILE A 40 -13.52 -17.18 4.51
N GLU A 41 -14.52 -17.43 3.68
CA GLU A 41 -14.83 -18.78 3.16
C GLU A 41 -13.66 -19.31 2.32
N THR A 42 -13.07 -18.46 1.45
CA THR A 42 -11.83 -18.80 0.70
C THR A 42 -10.67 -19.13 1.64
N PHE A 43 -10.55 -18.39 2.76
CA PHE A 43 -9.54 -18.67 3.77
C PHE A 43 -9.76 -20.05 4.43
N ILE A 44 -11.00 -20.37 4.77
CA ILE A 44 -11.39 -21.68 5.34
C ILE A 44 -11.06 -22.81 4.34
N GLU A 45 -11.44 -22.66 3.09
CA GLU A 45 -11.17 -23.66 2.04
C GLU A 45 -9.67 -23.89 1.81
N THR A 46 -8.87 -22.80 1.91
CA THR A 46 -7.44 -22.85 1.59
C THR A 46 -6.58 -23.33 2.78
N PHE A 47 -6.91 -22.88 4.00
CA PHE A 47 -6.05 -23.04 5.18
C PHE A 47 -6.71 -23.76 6.36
N GLY A 48 -7.97 -24.18 6.19
CA GLY A 48 -8.73 -24.93 7.17
C GLY A 48 -9.63 -24.08 8.06
N GLU A 49 -10.56 -24.79 8.67
CA GLU A 49 -11.56 -24.19 9.57
C GLU A 49 -10.98 -23.84 10.95
N ASP A 50 -11.75 -23.10 11.71
CA ASP A 50 -11.57 -22.84 13.14
C ASP A 50 -10.24 -22.14 13.51
N ARG A 51 -9.69 -21.36 12.56
CA ARG A 51 -8.51 -20.54 12.78
C ARG A 51 -8.90 -19.21 13.46
N ASP A 52 -8.05 -18.73 14.34
CA ASP A 52 -8.15 -17.36 14.84
C ASP A 52 -7.63 -16.41 13.78
N VAL A 53 -8.50 -15.54 13.27
CA VAL A 53 -8.17 -14.62 12.19
C VAL A 53 -8.29 -13.16 12.61
N ILE A 54 -7.54 -12.33 11.93
CA ILE A 54 -7.72 -10.87 11.83
C ILE A 54 -8.22 -10.52 10.44
N VAL A 55 -8.81 -9.34 10.31
CA VAL A 55 -9.16 -8.74 9.02
C VAL A 55 -8.50 -7.39 8.91
N CYS A 56 -7.78 -7.17 7.81
CA CYS A 56 -7.11 -5.92 7.49
C CYS A 56 -7.64 -5.36 6.18
N SER A 57 -7.60 -4.04 6.04
CA SER A 57 -7.93 -3.31 4.83
C SER A 57 -6.86 -2.26 4.55
N ALA A 58 -6.51 -2.08 3.27
CA ALA A 58 -5.66 -0.99 2.82
C ALA A 58 -6.26 -0.38 1.55
N PRO A 59 -6.57 0.92 1.54
CA PRO A 59 -7.24 1.58 0.44
C PRO A 59 -6.30 1.83 -0.74
N GLY A 60 -6.88 1.91 -1.95
CA GLY A 60 -6.27 2.61 -3.06
C GLY A 60 -6.18 4.11 -2.78
N ARG A 61 -5.51 4.83 -3.67
CA ARG A 61 -5.35 6.29 -3.55
C ARG A 61 -5.63 7.01 -4.86
N THR A 62 -6.03 8.26 -4.76
CA THR A 62 -6.00 9.22 -5.87
C THR A 62 -5.11 10.40 -5.50
N GLU A 63 -4.40 10.95 -6.48
CA GLU A 63 -3.75 12.24 -6.32
C GLU A 63 -4.72 13.35 -6.72
N VAL A 64 -4.87 14.33 -5.85
CA VAL A 64 -5.76 15.49 -6.08
C VAL A 64 -4.99 16.64 -6.72
N CYS A 65 -3.75 16.84 -6.28
CA CYS A 65 -2.88 17.91 -6.76
C CYS A 65 -1.41 17.61 -6.43
N GLY A 66 -0.49 17.91 -7.35
CA GLY A 66 0.96 17.77 -7.12
C GLY A 66 1.73 17.11 -8.25
N ASN A 67 1.07 16.40 -9.18
CA ASN A 67 1.67 15.75 -10.35
C ASN A 67 2.84 14.82 -10.02
N HIS A 68 2.68 13.96 -9.02
CA HIS A 68 3.70 13.00 -8.60
C HIS A 68 5.10 13.62 -8.37
N THR A 69 5.13 14.80 -7.74
CA THR A 69 6.39 15.48 -7.43
C THR A 69 7.07 14.99 -6.16
N ASP A 70 6.63 13.87 -5.61
CA ASP A 70 7.23 13.19 -4.46
C ASP A 70 8.69 12.81 -4.67
N HIS A 71 9.05 12.33 -5.87
CA HIS A 71 10.43 12.03 -6.26
C HIS A 71 11.28 13.28 -6.59
N ASN A 72 10.65 14.46 -6.66
CA ASN A 72 11.30 15.76 -6.94
C ASN A 72 11.29 16.70 -5.73
N ASN A 73 11.16 16.17 -4.52
CA ASN A 73 11.07 16.93 -3.27
C ASN A 73 9.91 17.94 -3.25
N GLY A 74 8.83 17.63 -3.97
CA GLY A 74 7.65 18.48 -4.09
C GLY A 74 6.65 18.31 -2.97
N LYS A 75 5.49 18.94 -3.16
CA LYS A 75 4.34 18.82 -2.26
C LYS A 75 3.17 18.27 -3.03
N VAL A 76 2.42 17.38 -2.39
CA VAL A 76 1.24 16.74 -2.97
C VAL A 76 0.06 16.84 -2.03
N LEU A 77 -1.13 16.82 -2.62
CA LEU A 77 -2.40 16.57 -1.96
C LEU A 77 -2.97 15.29 -2.56
N ALA A 78 -3.18 14.31 -1.72
CA ALA A 78 -3.73 13.02 -2.12
C ALA A 78 -4.85 12.58 -1.19
N ALA A 79 -5.62 11.59 -1.60
CA ALA A 79 -6.69 11.03 -0.80
C ALA A 79 -6.74 9.50 -0.96
N SER A 80 -7.01 8.79 0.11
CA SER A 80 -7.47 7.41 0.02
C SER A 80 -8.87 7.37 -0.58
N VAL A 81 -9.17 6.31 -1.30
CA VAL A 81 -10.49 6.07 -1.88
C VAL A 81 -11.21 4.94 -1.13
N ASN A 82 -12.50 4.78 -1.35
CA ASN A 82 -13.31 3.71 -0.74
C ASN A 82 -13.22 2.36 -1.50
N LEU A 83 -12.25 2.24 -2.40
CA LEU A 83 -11.85 0.97 -3.02
C LEU A 83 -10.58 0.49 -2.32
N ASP A 84 -10.59 -0.72 -1.82
CA ASP A 84 -9.49 -1.25 -1.02
C ASP A 84 -9.10 -2.69 -1.41
N ALA A 85 -7.97 -3.11 -0.87
CA ALA A 85 -7.60 -4.50 -0.75
C ALA A 85 -7.84 -4.94 0.69
N ILE A 86 -8.50 -6.10 0.88
CA ILE A 86 -8.71 -6.70 2.19
C ILE A 86 -7.96 -8.01 2.32
N ALA A 87 -7.59 -8.35 3.55
CA ALA A 87 -6.98 -9.63 3.91
C ALA A 87 -7.66 -10.25 5.13
N VAL A 88 -7.91 -11.54 5.05
CA VAL A 88 -8.20 -12.39 6.21
C VAL A 88 -6.91 -13.14 6.51
N ALA A 89 -6.32 -12.94 7.69
CA ALA A 89 -5.00 -13.47 8.01
C ALA A 89 -4.97 -14.15 9.38
N SER A 90 -4.12 -15.18 9.51
CA SER A 90 -3.94 -15.96 10.73
C SER A 90 -2.48 -16.38 10.88
N ILE A 91 -1.94 -16.32 12.10
CA ILE A 91 -0.63 -16.88 12.40
C ILE A 91 -0.64 -18.38 12.10
N ASN A 92 0.38 -18.85 11.40
CA ASN A 92 0.68 -20.28 11.32
C ASN A 92 1.91 -20.60 12.20
N ASN A 93 2.16 -21.87 12.44
CA ASN A 93 3.32 -22.28 13.24
C ASN A 93 4.52 -22.68 12.35
N ASP A 94 4.46 -22.30 11.07
CA ASP A 94 5.51 -22.55 10.10
C ASP A 94 6.44 -21.31 10.00
N ASN A 95 7.60 -21.49 9.42
CA ASN A 95 8.51 -20.40 9.12
C ASN A 95 8.26 -19.85 7.70
N THR A 96 6.98 -19.70 7.33
CA THR A 96 6.55 -19.41 5.96
C THR A 96 5.37 -18.44 5.95
N VAL A 97 5.41 -17.45 5.07
CA VAL A 97 4.26 -16.58 4.75
C VAL A 97 3.59 -17.09 3.48
N ARG A 98 2.28 -17.34 3.54
CA ARG A 98 1.47 -17.76 2.39
C ARG A 98 0.34 -16.75 2.17
N VAL A 99 0.28 -16.17 0.98
CA VAL A 99 -0.75 -15.21 0.62
C VAL A 99 -1.45 -15.67 -0.66
N LYS A 100 -2.74 -16.00 -0.53
CA LYS A 100 -3.62 -16.37 -1.63
C LYS A 100 -4.48 -15.19 -2.01
N SER A 101 -4.17 -14.53 -3.12
CA SER A 101 -5.01 -13.48 -3.68
C SER A 101 -6.04 -14.09 -4.65
N LYS A 102 -7.29 -13.56 -4.62
CA LYS A 102 -8.37 -14.01 -5.50
C LYS A 102 -7.94 -13.90 -6.96
N GLY A 103 -8.08 -14.99 -7.71
CA GLY A 103 -7.69 -15.07 -9.13
C GLY A 103 -6.20 -15.24 -9.41
N HIS A 104 -5.34 -15.30 -8.40
CA HIS A 104 -3.89 -15.43 -8.58
C HIS A 104 -3.34 -16.71 -7.95
N ALA A 105 -2.12 -17.09 -8.35
CA ALA A 105 -1.38 -18.15 -7.67
C ALA A 105 -1.02 -17.74 -6.24
N MET A 106 -0.77 -18.73 -5.39
CA MET A 106 -0.33 -18.48 -4.02
C MET A 106 1.09 -17.93 -3.99
N ASN A 107 1.28 -16.83 -3.28
CA ASN A 107 2.61 -16.32 -2.93
C ASN A 107 3.12 -17.09 -1.72
N VAL A 108 4.34 -17.61 -1.80
CA VAL A 108 5.00 -18.35 -0.70
C VAL A 108 6.36 -17.72 -0.44
N VAL A 109 6.61 -17.31 0.79
CA VAL A 109 7.86 -16.68 1.23
C VAL A 109 8.40 -17.40 2.44
N GLU A 110 9.59 -18.00 2.31
CA GLU A 110 10.33 -18.63 3.40
C GLU A 110 11.06 -17.56 4.22
N LEU A 111 10.81 -17.50 5.53
CA LEU A 111 11.39 -16.49 6.41
C LEU A 111 12.90 -16.64 6.67
N ASN A 112 13.48 -17.78 6.33
CA ASN A 112 14.93 -18.02 6.42
C ASN A 112 15.72 -17.48 5.22
N ASN A 113 15.05 -16.98 4.18
CA ASN A 113 15.67 -16.42 2.98
C ASN A 113 14.93 -15.15 2.53
N LEU A 114 15.31 -14.02 3.11
CA LEU A 114 14.68 -12.71 2.84
C LEU A 114 15.56 -11.80 1.96
N GLU A 115 16.60 -12.35 1.32
CA GLU A 115 17.41 -11.58 0.39
C GLU A 115 16.66 -11.26 -0.92
N PRO A 116 16.88 -10.08 -1.53
CA PRO A 116 16.34 -9.76 -2.84
C PRO A 116 16.78 -10.77 -3.89
N ASP A 117 15.91 -11.05 -4.84
CA ASP A 117 16.19 -11.94 -5.99
C ASP A 117 15.67 -11.27 -7.26
N GLU A 118 16.57 -10.78 -8.08
CA GLU A 118 16.23 -10.08 -9.34
C GLU A 118 15.42 -10.96 -10.31
N SER A 119 15.55 -12.29 -10.25
CA SER A 119 14.74 -13.20 -11.05
C SER A 119 13.26 -13.21 -10.69
N MET A 120 12.94 -12.63 -9.53
CA MET A 120 11.58 -12.47 -9.00
C MET A 120 11.01 -11.08 -9.22
N PHE A 121 11.73 -10.17 -9.88
CA PHE A 121 11.23 -8.83 -10.18
C PHE A 121 9.93 -8.89 -10.98
N GLY A 122 9.01 -7.99 -10.71
CA GLY A 122 7.68 -7.95 -11.32
C GLY A 122 6.66 -8.98 -10.76
N LYS A 123 7.05 -9.83 -9.81
CA LYS A 123 6.15 -10.84 -9.22
C LYS A 123 5.63 -10.39 -7.85
N SER A 124 4.34 -10.64 -7.57
CA SER A 124 3.73 -10.31 -6.28
C SER A 124 4.41 -11.00 -5.08
N THR A 125 5.02 -12.16 -5.29
CA THR A 125 5.79 -12.85 -4.25
C THR A 125 6.98 -12.00 -3.77
N SER A 126 7.65 -11.26 -4.67
CA SER A 126 8.74 -10.38 -4.28
C SER A 126 8.26 -9.18 -3.46
N MET A 127 7.05 -8.67 -3.72
CA MET A 127 6.43 -7.63 -2.88
C MET A 127 6.20 -8.13 -1.46
N VAL A 128 5.60 -9.31 -1.29
CA VAL A 128 5.39 -9.91 0.03
C VAL A 128 6.73 -10.09 0.74
N LYS A 129 7.73 -10.64 0.04
CA LYS A 129 9.08 -10.85 0.57
C LYS A 129 9.74 -9.54 0.99
N GLY A 130 9.59 -8.48 0.20
CA GLY A 130 10.15 -7.17 0.46
C GLY A 130 9.57 -6.52 1.71
N VAL A 131 8.26 -6.59 1.91
CA VAL A 131 7.60 -6.08 3.13
C VAL A 131 8.08 -6.83 4.37
N VAL A 132 8.13 -8.17 4.31
CA VAL A 132 8.61 -9.01 5.42
C VAL A 132 10.08 -8.70 5.74
N SER A 133 10.93 -8.64 4.70
CA SER A 133 12.36 -8.30 4.84
C SER A 133 12.57 -6.94 5.46
N GLY A 134 11.89 -5.91 4.93
CA GLY A 134 12.03 -4.54 5.41
C GLY A 134 11.61 -4.39 6.88
N LEU A 135 10.47 -4.95 7.28
CA LEU A 135 10.04 -4.91 8.69
C LEU A 135 11.03 -5.65 9.59
N SER A 136 11.57 -6.79 9.16
CA SER A 136 12.59 -7.52 9.90
C SER A 136 13.89 -6.72 10.04
N GLU A 137 14.39 -6.13 8.95
CA GLU A 137 15.59 -5.28 8.97
C GLU A 137 15.43 -4.06 9.89
N TRP A 138 14.22 -3.53 10.01
CA TRP A 138 13.92 -2.36 10.87
C TRP A 138 13.60 -2.74 12.32
N GLY A 139 13.76 -4.03 12.68
CA GLY A 139 13.66 -4.52 14.06
C GLY A 139 12.24 -4.84 14.52
N TYR A 140 11.27 -4.92 13.63
CA TYR A 140 9.91 -5.37 13.96
C TYR A 140 9.83 -6.89 13.99
N LYS A 141 8.90 -7.42 14.79
CA LYS A 141 8.64 -8.85 14.86
C LYS A 141 7.98 -9.32 13.59
N ILE A 142 8.49 -10.40 13.04
CA ILE A 142 7.89 -11.13 11.92
C ILE A 142 7.63 -12.58 12.32
N GLY A 143 6.75 -13.24 11.59
CA GLY A 143 6.46 -14.66 11.81
C GLY A 143 5.70 -15.24 10.63
N GLY A 144 5.53 -16.54 10.60
CA GLY A 144 4.74 -17.21 9.59
C GLY A 144 3.25 -16.92 9.74
N PHE A 145 2.58 -16.62 8.65
CA PHE A 145 1.15 -16.43 8.60
C PHE A 145 0.57 -16.87 7.26
N ASP A 146 -0.71 -17.18 7.27
CA ASP A 146 -1.50 -17.49 6.10
C ASP A 146 -2.53 -16.37 5.90
N ALA A 147 -2.71 -15.92 4.64
CA ALA A 147 -3.69 -14.89 4.32
C ALA A 147 -4.42 -15.20 3.01
N CYS A 148 -5.72 -14.89 2.97
CA CYS A 148 -6.48 -14.74 1.73
C CYS A 148 -6.81 -13.27 1.52
N THR A 149 -6.64 -12.80 0.28
CA THR A 149 -6.88 -11.40 -0.08
C THR A 149 -7.81 -11.26 -1.28
N THR A 150 -8.59 -10.19 -1.28
CA THR A 150 -9.33 -9.72 -2.45
C THR A 150 -9.19 -8.21 -2.57
N SER A 151 -9.30 -7.67 -3.78
CA SER A 151 -9.10 -6.25 -4.03
C SER A 151 -10.15 -5.71 -4.99
N ASP A 152 -10.73 -4.57 -4.62
CA ASP A 152 -11.54 -3.72 -5.50
C ASP A 152 -10.66 -2.63 -6.17
N VAL A 153 -9.38 -2.52 -5.78
CA VAL A 153 -8.41 -1.66 -6.46
C VAL A 153 -7.88 -2.40 -7.67
N MET A 154 -8.41 -2.08 -8.84
CA MET A 154 -8.02 -2.75 -10.08
C MET A 154 -6.58 -2.42 -10.48
N GLY A 155 -5.83 -3.43 -10.92
CA GLY A 155 -4.50 -3.24 -11.50
C GLY A 155 -4.56 -2.37 -12.76
N GLY A 156 -3.62 -1.43 -12.90
CA GLY A 156 -3.57 -0.54 -14.06
C GLY A 156 -4.62 0.58 -14.09
N SER A 157 -5.47 0.71 -13.06
CA SER A 157 -6.49 1.76 -12.96
C SER A 157 -5.97 3.13 -12.53
N GLY A 158 -4.68 3.24 -12.21
CA GLY A 158 -4.11 4.47 -11.64
C GLY A 158 -4.39 4.68 -10.15
N LEU A 159 -5.06 3.75 -9.47
CA LEU A 159 -5.39 3.82 -8.04
C LEU A 159 -4.35 3.15 -7.13
N SER A 160 -3.22 2.74 -7.66
CA SER A 160 -2.08 2.11 -6.95
C SER A 160 -2.41 0.81 -6.22
N SER A 161 -2.83 -0.19 -6.98
CA SER A 161 -3.09 -1.54 -6.44
C SER A 161 -1.85 -2.17 -5.80
N SER A 162 -0.64 -1.92 -6.32
CA SER A 162 0.61 -2.41 -5.72
C SER A 162 0.83 -1.84 -4.32
N ALA A 163 0.72 -0.51 -4.18
CA ALA A 163 0.89 0.15 -2.89
C ALA A 163 -0.16 -0.31 -1.86
N ALA A 164 -1.43 -0.44 -2.28
CA ALA A 164 -2.49 -0.96 -1.41
C ALA A 164 -2.18 -2.40 -0.94
N PHE A 165 -1.68 -3.26 -1.84
CA PHE A 165 -1.31 -4.63 -1.49
C PHE A 165 -0.12 -4.70 -0.53
N GLU A 166 0.93 -3.92 -0.77
CA GLU A 166 2.11 -3.87 0.10
C GLU A 166 1.78 -3.33 1.50
N VAL A 167 1.00 -2.25 1.57
CA VAL A 167 0.50 -1.68 2.84
C VAL A 167 -0.40 -2.68 3.55
N LEU A 168 -1.25 -3.42 2.84
CA LEU A 168 -2.09 -4.46 3.42
C LEU A 168 -1.26 -5.56 4.09
N ILE A 169 -0.21 -6.07 3.42
CA ILE A 169 0.69 -7.09 4.00
C ILE A 169 1.42 -6.54 5.22
N ALA A 170 1.92 -5.29 5.15
CA ALA A 170 2.56 -4.64 6.30
C ALA A 170 1.60 -4.47 7.48
N THR A 171 0.34 -4.11 7.21
CA THR A 171 -0.73 -3.99 8.22
C THR A 171 -1.04 -5.34 8.87
N CYS A 172 -1.10 -6.43 8.08
CA CYS A 172 -1.27 -7.77 8.62
C CYS A 172 -0.13 -8.14 9.60
N ILE A 173 1.12 -7.86 9.25
CA ILE A 173 2.28 -8.13 10.10
C ILE A 173 2.23 -7.27 11.37
N SER A 174 1.84 -5.99 11.25
CA SER A 174 1.64 -5.11 12.40
C SER A 174 0.62 -5.69 13.38
N ALA A 175 -0.53 -6.12 12.89
CA ALA A 175 -1.61 -6.65 13.72
C ALA A 175 -1.29 -8.04 14.29
N LEU A 176 -0.65 -8.92 13.52
CA LEU A 176 -0.37 -10.29 13.97
C LEU A 176 0.79 -10.40 14.95
N PHE A 177 1.81 -9.55 14.84
CA PHE A 177 3.07 -9.73 15.56
C PHE A 177 3.54 -8.50 16.35
N ASN A 178 2.92 -7.34 16.17
CA ASN A 178 3.38 -6.07 16.75
C ASN A 178 2.27 -5.27 17.44
N ASP A 179 1.15 -5.90 17.81
CA ASP A 179 0.04 -5.28 18.55
C ASP A 179 -0.47 -3.96 17.91
N GLU A 180 -0.46 -3.89 16.57
CA GLU A 180 -0.84 -2.70 15.77
C GLU A 180 -0.01 -1.44 16.08
N THR A 181 1.19 -1.58 16.62
CA THR A 181 2.02 -0.44 17.06
C THR A 181 2.90 0.15 15.96
N ILE A 182 2.98 -0.48 14.78
CA ILE A 182 3.74 0.06 13.65
C ILE A 182 2.96 1.25 13.08
N ASP A 183 3.58 2.43 13.10
CA ASP A 183 2.92 3.65 12.64
C ASP A 183 2.75 3.68 11.12
N ALA A 184 1.79 4.48 10.64
CA ALA A 184 1.44 4.56 9.22
C ALA A 184 2.60 5.02 8.32
N VAL A 185 3.50 5.85 8.83
CA VAL A 185 4.68 6.32 8.08
C VAL A 185 5.63 5.17 7.84
N THR A 186 5.85 4.36 8.84
CA THR A 186 6.67 3.14 8.74
C THR A 186 6.04 2.12 7.79
N LEU A 187 4.71 1.90 7.87
CA LEU A 187 4.00 1.02 6.93
C LEU A 187 4.14 1.51 5.47
N GLY A 188 3.99 2.81 5.23
CA GLY A 188 4.19 3.38 3.89
C GLY A 188 5.63 3.26 3.39
N LYS A 189 6.61 3.50 4.26
CA LYS A 189 8.03 3.39 3.90
C LYS A 189 8.46 1.96 3.59
N VAL A 190 7.98 0.96 4.36
CA VAL A 190 8.32 -0.43 4.08
C VAL A 190 7.68 -0.93 2.79
N ALA A 191 6.49 -0.45 2.46
CA ALA A 191 5.84 -0.75 1.19
C ALA A 191 6.67 -0.19 0.01
N GLN A 192 7.12 1.07 0.07
CA GLN A 192 8.03 1.63 -0.93
C GLN A 192 9.36 0.86 -1.02
N TYR A 193 9.95 0.51 0.11
CA TYR A 193 11.17 -0.30 0.14
C TYR A 193 10.98 -1.63 -0.61
N SER A 194 9.85 -2.28 -0.40
CA SER A 194 9.47 -3.51 -1.09
C SER A 194 9.40 -3.30 -2.61
N GLU A 195 8.67 -2.28 -3.07
CA GLU A 195 8.50 -2.00 -4.49
C GLU A 195 9.84 -1.66 -5.18
N ASN A 196 10.67 -0.84 -4.53
CA ASN A 196 11.95 -0.43 -5.09
C ASN A 196 13.02 -1.54 -5.09
N LYS A 197 13.16 -2.26 -3.97
CA LYS A 197 14.28 -3.19 -3.77
C LYS A 197 13.98 -4.62 -4.19
N PHE A 198 12.71 -5.05 -4.06
CA PHE A 198 12.31 -6.44 -4.30
C PHE A 198 11.46 -6.63 -5.56
N PHE A 199 10.57 -5.69 -5.86
CA PHE A 199 9.78 -5.77 -7.08
C PHE A 199 10.53 -5.19 -8.29
N GLY A 200 11.54 -4.35 -8.06
CA GLY A 200 12.39 -3.79 -9.10
C GLY A 200 11.79 -2.58 -9.83
N LYS A 201 10.74 -1.96 -9.28
CA LYS A 201 10.12 -0.77 -9.86
C LYS A 201 10.46 0.46 -9.00
N PRO A 202 11.28 1.39 -9.51
CA PRO A 202 11.58 2.63 -8.81
C PRO A 202 10.33 3.51 -8.72
N CYS A 203 9.83 3.73 -7.51
CA CYS A 203 8.68 4.57 -7.24
C CYS A 203 8.99 5.65 -6.20
N GLY A 204 8.15 6.71 -6.16
CA GLY A 204 8.10 7.66 -5.06
C GLY A 204 7.43 7.07 -3.82
N LEU A 205 7.11 7.92 -2.85
CA LEU A 205 6.51 7.48 -1.57
C LEU A 205 5.04 7.90 -1.44
N LEU A 206 4.51 8.65 -2.40
CA LEU A 206 3.15 9.21 -2.35
C LEU A 206 2.08 8.13 -2.18
N ASP A 207 2.15 7.11 -3.00
CA ASP A 207 1.14 6.06 -3.13
C ASP A 207 1.00 5.28 -1.83
N GLN A 208 2.12 4.73 -1.37
CA GLN A 208 2.17 3.93 -0.16
C GLN A 208 1.84 4.75 1.08
N MET A 209 2.32 6.00 1.12
CA MET A 209 2.05 6.90 2.24
C MET A 209 0.57 7.26 2.32
N THR A 210 -0.06 7.57 1.20
CA THR A 210 -1.49 7.90 1.16
C THR A 210 -2.35 6.71 1.54
N SER A 211 -2.02 5.51 1.05
CA SER A 211 -2.71 4.27 1.42
C SER A 211 -2.59 3.99 2.92
N ALA A 212 -1.38 4.11 3.48
CA ALA A 212 -1.14 3.81 4.90
C ALA A 212 -1.74 4.83 5.86
N VAL A 213 -1.68 6.13 5.52
CA VAL A 213 -2.18 7.21 6.38
C VAL A 213 -3.70 7.32 6.32
N GLY A 214 -4.29 7.05 5.16
CA GLY A 214 -5.72 7.18 4.91
C GLY A 214 -6.22 8.62 4.85
N THR A 215 -7.45 8.82 4.44
CA THR A 215 -8.14 10.13 4.33
C THR A 215 -7.49 11.08 3.31
N PHE A 216 -7.84 12.38 3.36
CA PHE A 216 -7.10 13.42 2.64
C PHE A 216 -5.80 13.75 3.38
N VAL A 217 -4.71 13.85 2.64
CA VAL A 217 -3.38 14.08 3.18
C VAL A 217 -2.56 15.02 2.30
N THR A 218 -1.93 16.03 2.91
CA THR A 218 -0.84 16.76 2.27
C THR A 218 0.47 16.17 2.71
N ILE A 219 1.38 16.01 1.76
CA ILE A 219 2.71 15.48 2.03
C ILE A 219 3.74 16.43 1.42
N ASP A 220 4.66 16.93 2.24
CA ASP A 220 5.79 17.73 1.81
C ASP A 220 7.03 16.82 1.78
N PHE A 221 7.53 16.54 0.59
CA PHE A 221 8.69 15.68 0.35
C PHE A 221 10.01 16.46 0.30
N LYS A 222 10.08 17.65 0.92
CA LYS A 222 11.36 18.37 1.03
C LYS A 222 12.49 17.48 1.57
N SER A 223 12.16 16.56 2.49
CA SER A 223 12.98 15.41 2.87
C SER A 223 12.22 14.14 2.55
N THR A 224 12.73 13.30 1.65
CA THR A 224 12.13 12.02 1.32
C THR A 224 12.28 10.98 2.43
N SER A 225 13.35 11.13 3.26
CA SER A 225 13.55 10.29 4.45
C SER A 225 12.62 10.66 5.61
N GLU A 226 12.22 11.94 5.69
CA GLU A 226 11.35 12.47 6.75
C GLU A 226 10.28 13.41 6.15
N PRO A 227 9.30 12.86 5.42
CA PRO A 227 8.24 13.67 4.83
C PRO A 227 7.35 14.30 5.90
N VAL A 228 6.93 15.53 5.68
CA VAL A 228 5.97 16.19 6.58
C VAL A 228 4.56 15.87 6.11
N ILE A 229 3.83 15.11 6.93
CA ILE A 229 2.50 14.59 6.61
C ILE A 229 1.46 15.31 7.45
N LYS A 230 0.39 15.80 6.81
CA LYS A 230 -0.76 16.40 7.50
C LYS A 230 -2.05 15.80 6.99
N LYS A 231 -2.80 15.15 7.88
CA LYS A 231 -4.18 14.73 7.59
C LYS A 231 -5.08 15.97 7.50
N ILE A 232 -5.98 15.95 6.50
CA ILE A 232 -7.00 16.98 6.32
C ILE A 232 -8.34 16.32 6.58
N ASN A 233 -9.00 16.74 7.65
CA ASN A 233 -10.34 16.27 7.97
C ASN A 233 -11.34 17.12 7.19
N VAL A 234 -11.75 16.61 6.02
CA VAL A 234 -12.79 17.22 5.19
C VAL A 234 -13.79 16.14 4.80
N ASP A 235 -15.05 16.44 4.97
CA ASP A 235 -16.15 15.63 4.48
C ASP A 235 -16.81 16.37 3.31
N PHE A 236 -16.47 15.99 2.08
CA PHE A 236 -17.04 16.59 0.88
C PHE A 236 -18.55 16.38 0.76
N ASN A 237 -19.07 15.27 1.30
CA ASN A 237 -20.50 14.98 1.26
C ASN A 237 -21.29 16.03 2.07
N SER A 238 -20.72 16.53 3.17
CA SER A 238 -21.36 17.58 3.99
C SER A 238 -21.51 18.92 3.22
N PHE A 239 -20.71 19.11 2.18
CA PHE A 239 -20.80 20.28 1.28
C PHE A 239 -21.58 19.98 -0.01
N GLY A 240 -22.16 18.79 -0.16
CA GLY A 240 -22.88 18.38 -1.36
C GLY A 240 -21.98 18.00 -2.54
N TYR A 241 -20.71 17.68 -2.32
CA TYR A 241 -19.77 17.25 -3.34
C TYR A 241 -19.38 15.78 -3.15
N SER A 242 -19.02 15.14 -4.25
CA SER A 242 -18.46 13.79 -4.27
C SER A 242 -17.19 13.76 -5.10
N LEU A 243 -16.20 12.98 -4.67
CA LEU A 243 -15.02 12.69 -5.47
C LEU A 243 -15.39 11.58 -6.46
N CYS A 244 -15.31 11.91 -7.77
CA CYS A 244 -15.61 10.95 -8.82
C CYS A 244 -14.30 10.51 -9.50
N ILE A 245 -14.12 9.21 -9.64
CA ILE A 245 -13.03 8.60 -10.39
C ILE A 245 -13.65 8.00 -11.65
N VAL A 246 -13.12 8.40 -12.81
CA VAL A 246 -13.61 7.93 -14.11
C VAL A 246 -12.57 6.97 -14.70
N ASP A 247 -12.99 5.70 -14.87
CA ASP A 247 -12.20 4.74 -15.64
C ASP A 247 -12.29 5.10 -17.13
N THR A 248 -11.14 5.41 -17.71
CA THR A 248 -11.03 5.74 -19.16
C THR A 248 -10.80 4.51 -20.02
N GLY A 249 -10.72 3.30 -19.42
CA GLY A 249 -10.41 2.05 -20.10
C GLY A 249 -8.95 1.92 -20.54
N GLY A 250 -8.08 2.84 -20.12
CA GLY A 250 -6.63 2.75 -20.34
C GLY A 250 -5.94 1.91 -19.28
N SER A 251 -4.82 1.29 -19.64
CA SER A 251 -3.93 0.59 -18.69
C SER A 251 -2.55 1.23 -18.68
N HIS A 252 -1.98 1.39 -17.48
CA HIS A 252 -0.61 1.87 -17.29
C HIS A 252 0.38 0.75 -16.99
N SER A 253 -0.04 -0.53 -17.09
CA SER A 253 0.76 -1.68 -16.70
C SER A 253 2.07 -1.80 -17.47
N ASP A 254 2.10 -1.34 -18.72
CA ASP A 254 3.23 -1.50 -19.63
C ASP A 254 4.12 -0.24 -19.71
N LEU A 255 3.85 0.80 -18.90
CA LEU A 255 4.54 2.09 -18.93
C LEU A 255 5.63 2.25 -17.86
N THR A 256 6.12 1.16 -17.27
CA THR A 256 7.11 1.22 -16.17
C THR A 256 8.39 1.93 -16.60
N ASP A 257 8.88 1.67 -17.83
CA ASP A 257 10.09 2.30 -18.34
C ASP A 257 9.91 3.79 -18.58
N ASP A 258 8.74 4.23 -19.05
CA ASP A 258 8.42 5.63 -19.26
C ASP A 258 8.36 6.40 -17.92
N TYR A 259 7.77 5.79 -16.87
CA TYR A 259 7.77 6.36 -15.52
C TYR A 259 9.20 6.50 -14.96
N ALA A 260 10.03 5.48 -15.13
CA ALA A 260 11.43 5.52 -14.72
C ALA A 260 12.22 6.59 -15.48
N ALA A 261 11.94 6.75 -16.79
CA ALA A 261 12.57 7.76 -17.65
C ALA A 261 12.24 9.18 -17.17
N VAL A 262 10.99 9.50 -16.86
CA VAL A 262 10.60 10.83 -16.34
C VAL A 262 11.45 11.22 -15.12
N ARG A 263 11.62 10.31 -14.18
CA ARG A 263 12.45 10.56 -12.99
C ARG A 263 13.91 10.79 -13.34
N SER A 264 14.51 9.90 -14.14
CA SER A 264 15.93 9.99 -14.52
C SER A 264 16.25 11.24 -15.32
N GLU A 265 15.35 11.67 -16.20
CA GLU A 265 15.47 12.92 -16.96
C GLU A 265 15.44 14.14 -16.04
N MET A 266 14.49 14.20 -15.10
CA MET A 266 14.41 15.28 -14.12
C MET A 266 15.66 15.38 -13.25
N GLU A 267 16.16 14.24 -12.76
CA GLU A 267 17.39 14.17 -11.99
C GLU A 267 18.62 14.65 -12.81
N SER A 268 18.68 14.27 -14.08
CA SER A 268 19.74 14.70 -15.00
C SER A 268 19.76 16.20 -15.23
N VAL A 269 18.59 16.80 -15.43
CA VAL A 269 18.44 18.25 -15.57
C VAL A 269 18.83 18.95 -14.27
N ALA A 270 18.34 18.50 -13.13
CA ALA A 270 18.66 19.07 -11.83
C ALA A 270 20.18 19.04 -11.55
N LYS A 271 20.84 17.94 -11.88
CA LYS A 271 22.28 17.78 -11.75
C LYS A 271 23.03 18.77 -12.64
N ALA A 272 22.68 18.86 -13.91
CA ALA A 272 23.32 19.77 -14.88
C ALA A 272 23.18 21.24 -14.46
N VAL A 273 22.00 21.65 -13.97
CA VAL A 273 21.75 22.99 -13.45
C VAL A 273 22.59 23.26 -12.20
N THR A 274 22.63 22.32 -11.27
CA THR A 274 23.42 22.46 -10.02
C THR A 274 24.91 22.60 -10.30
N GLU A 275 25.46 21.79 -11.20
CA GLU A 275 26.87 21.87 -11.61
C GLU A 275 27.19 23.25 -12.24
N ARG A 276 26.29 23.77 -13.06
CA ARG A 276 26.44 25.05 -13.70
C ARG A 276 26.40 26.22 -12.71
N ILE A 277 25.46 26.18 -11.78
CA ILE A 277 25.35 27.17 -10.69
C ILE A 277 26.62 27.14 -9.83
N LYS A 278 27.15 25.97 -9.49
CA LYS A 278 28.38 25.81 -8.72
C LYS A 278 29.57 26.47 -9.43
N ILE A 279 29.74 26.26 -10.74
CA ILE A 279 30.77 26.91 -11.55
C ILE A 279 30.65 28.44 -11.48
N TYR A 280 29.43 28.99 -11.55
CA TYR A 280 29.23 30.44 -11.43
C TYR A 280 29.58 30.95 -10.03
N ILE A 281 29.20 30.27 -8.96
CA ILE A 281 29.51 30.63 -7.58
C ILE A 281 31.05 30.61 -7.37
N ASP A 282 31.71 29.56 -7.82
CA ASP A 282 33.18 29.43 -7.70
C ASP A 282 33.92 30.52 -8.51
N PHE A 283 33.39 30.87 -9.69
CA PHE A 283 33.93 31.95 -10.49
C PHE A 283 33.81 33.33 -9.80
N PHE A 284 32.67 33.59 -9.12
CA PHE A 284 32.50 34.85 -8.38
C PHE A 284 33.35 34.89 -7.11
N ASN A 285 33.43 33.79 -6.36
CA ASN A 285 34.20 33.70 -5.13
C ASN A 285 35.74 33.80 -5.36
N ASN A 286 36.23 33.39 -6.53
CA ASN A 286 37.63 33.50 -6.89
C ASN A 286 38.03 34.87 -7.48
N ARG A 287 37.07 35.80 -7.60
CA ARG A 287 37.31 37.18 -8.09
C ARG A 287 37.23 38.24 -7.01
N LEU A 288 36.88 37.87 -5.78
CA LEU A 288 36.94 38.71 -4.56
C LEU A 288 38.15 38.36 -3.74
#